data_d079bb1a63b356cce4bf79c84642fa0b
#
_entry.id   d079bb1a63b356cce4bf79c84642fa0b
#
_cell.length_a   1.000
_cell.length_b   1.000
_cell.length_c   1.000
_cell.angle_alpha   90.00
_cell.angle_beta   90.00
_cell.angle_gamma   90.00
#
_symmetry.space_group_name_H-M   'P 1'
#
loop_
_entity.id
_entity.type
_entity.pdbx_description
1 polymer ?
#
loop_
_entity_poly.entity_id
_entity_poly.type
_entity_poly.pdbx_seq_one_letter_code
_entity_poly.pdbx_strand_id
1 'polypeptide(L)'
;MNVNILFIGDPHIQVSNLPDVEILLERLINLATTKQPDIIVIAGDLLHNHERLHTIAMNKAYELVNNMRLIAKTYVLVGNHDYIQNQQYLTENHWMNSMKEWDNTIIVDKVLTETIRGEKLVFVPYVPPGRFEEALGTLDDEWKDASCIFAHQEIAGCKMGAIVSIEGDKWPLDYPHIVSGHIHSRQTPQPNVYYSGSAMQLAFGESKKNIIACLLFNNGKFVNDEVDLKLPRKRIVYMDVEDMDEYNQPNTEDKIKVTLSGNYEQFKAIKKTKKYKKMIKDGVKVVFK
;
A
#
# COMPACT_ATOMS: atom_id res chain seq x y z
N MET A 1 -14.26 25.11 5.46
CA MET A 1 -13.65 24.97 4.10
C MET A 1 -13.32 23.51 3.90
N ASN A 2 -13.43 23.02 2.66
CA ASN A 2 -13.09 21.62 2.42
C ASN A 2 -11.57 21.38 2.42
N VAL A 3 -11.14 20.19 2.84
CA VAL A 3 -9.75 19.72 2.75
C VAL A 3 -9.70 18.54 1.80
N ASN A 4 -8.90 18.64 0.74
CA ASN A 4 -8.67 17.57 -0.22
C ASN A 4 -7.40 16.84 0.14
N ILE A 5 -7.47 15.53 0.37
CA ILE A 5 -6.34 14.69 0.75
C ILE A 5 -6.18 13.56 -0.26
N LEU A 6 -4.98 13.41 -0.80
CA LEU A 6 -4.62 12.25 -1.59
C LEU A 6 -3.92 11.23 -0.67
N PHE A 7 -4.54 10.06 -0.48
CA PHE A 7 -3.99 9.00 0.36
C PHE A 7 -3.49 7.83 -0.51
N ILE A 8 -2.21 7.50 -0.37
CA ILE A 8 -1.49 6.49 -1.13
C ILE A 8 -1.13 5.35 -0.19
N GLY A 9 -1.74 4.18 -0.38
CA GLY A 9 -1.45 2.98 0.43
C GLY A 9 -0.17 2.27 -0.04
N ASP A 10 0.50 1.69 0.84
CA ASP A 10 1.62 0.73 0.85
C ASP A 10 2.22 0.37 -0.54
N PRO A 11 3.20 1.14 -1.06
CA PRO A 11 3.78 0.89 -2.38
C PRO A 11 4.66 -0.37 -2.43
N HIS A 12 5.30 -0.77 -1.35
CA HIS A 12 6.20 -1.93 -1.24
C HIS A 12 7.18 -2.05 -2.40
N ILE A 13 7.93 -0.99 -2.65
CA ILE A 13 8.90 -0.92 -3.74
C ILE A 13 10.02 -1.93 -3.51
N GLN A 14 10.29 -2.76 -4.52
CA GLN A 14 11.36 -3.75 -4.53
C GLN A 14 11.86 -3.96 -5.96
N VAL A 15 13.03 -4.58 -6.11
CA VAL A 15 13.66 -4.79 -7.43
C VAL A 15 12.74 -5.52 -8.42
N SER A 16 11.98 -6.50 -7.94
CA SER A 16 11.12 -7.33 -8.79
C SER A 16 9.88 -6.61 -9.35
N ASN A 17 9.50 -5.45 -8.78
CA ASN A 17 8.33 -4.71 -9.21
C ASN A 17 8.64 -3.31 -9.80
N LEU A 18 9.91 -2.97 -10.01
CA LEU A 18 10.31 -1.67 -10.54
C LEU A 18 9.56 -1.22 -11.80
N PRO A 19 9.31 -2.09 -12.80
CA PRO A 19 8.51 -1.68 -13.96
C PRO A 19 7.08 -1.27 -13.61
N ASP A 20 6.45 -1.93 -12.62
CA ASP A 20 5.11 -1.56 -12.13
C ASP A 20 5.16 -0.24 -11.37
N VAL A 21 6.24 -0.01 -10.60
CA VAL A 21 6.48 1.24 -9.86
C VAL A 21 6.65 2.43 -10.78
N GLU A 22 7.30 2.27 -11.93
CA GLU A 22 7.43 3.37 -12.90
C GLU A 22 6.07 3.80 -13.47
N ILE A 23 5.22 2.84 -13.80
CA ILE A 23 3.85 3.13 -14.24
C ILE A 23 3.03 3.76 -13.09
N LEU A 24 3.20 3.26 -11.86
CA LEU A 24 2.57 3.85 -10.67
C LEU A 24 2.95 5.31 -10.50
N LEU A 25 4.25 5.64 -10.56
CA LEU A 25 4.77 6.99 -10.41
C LEU A 25 4.17 7.95 -11.45
N GLU A 26 4.22 7.58 -12.73
CA GLU A 26 3.67 8.39 -13.81
C GLU A 26 2.18 8.70 -13.56
N ARG A 27 1.38 7.67 -13.23
CA ARG A 27 -0.06 7.83 -13.03
C ARG A 27 -0.42 8.57 -11.74
N LEU A 28 0.39 8.40 -10.68
CA LEU A 28 0.24 9.16 -9.43
C LEU A 28 0.52 10.66 -9.63
N ILE A 29 1.59 11.01 -10.36
CA ILE A 29 1.92 12.40 -10.68
C ILE A 29 0.76 13.04 -11.45
N ASN A 30 0.25 12.36 -12.47
CA ASN A 30 -0.89 12.84 -13.25
C ASN A 30 -2.15 13.02 -12.39
N LEU A 31 -2.45 12.05 -11.51
CA LEU A 31 -3.60 12.14 -10.60
C LEU A 31 -3.43 13.29 -9.61
N ALA A 32 -2.30 13.38 -8.94
CA ALA A 32 -2.03 14.41 -7.93
C ALA A 32 -2.06 15.82 -8.56
N THR A 33 -1.45 15.99 -9.75
CA THR A 33 -1.48 17.24 -10.49
C THR A 33 -2.91 17.64 -10.90
N THR A 34 -3.75 16.66 -11.29
CA THR A 34 -5.13 16.91 -11.69
C THR A 34 -6.04 17.23 -10.49
N LYS A 35 -5.88 16.48 -9.38
CA LYS A 35 -6.73 16.63 -8.18
C LYS A 35 -6.33 17.83 -7.32
N GLN A 36 -5.09 18.32 -7.42
CA GLN A 36 -4.54 19.43 -6.63
C GLN A 36 -4.89 19.31 -5.14
N PRO A 37 -4.46 18.23 -4.46
CA PRO A 37 -4.76 18.04 -3.05
C PRO A 37 -4.12 19.12 -2.17
N ASP A 38 -4.74 19.42 -1.04
CA ASP A 38 -4.16 20.31 -0.03
C ASP A 38 -2.97 19.64 0.68
N ILE A 39 -3.06 18.33 0.88
CA ILE A 39 -1.98 17.48 1.38
C ILE A 39 -2.01 16.11 0.71
N ILE A 40 -0.86 15.45 0.74
CA ILE A 40 -0.69 14.06 0.34
C ILE A 40 -0.27 13.25 1.56
N VAL A 41 -0.86 12.07 1.75
CA VAL A 41 -0.48 11.11 2.80
C VAL A 41 -0.01 9.83 2.13
N ILE A 42 1.24 9.44 2.37
CA ILE A 42 1.78 8.15 1.99
C ILE A 42 1.74 7.28 3.24
N ALA A 43 1.01 6.18 3.16
CA ALA A 43 0.61 5.39 4.31
C ALA A 43 1.72 4.56 4.98
N GLY A 44 2.95 4.61 4.48
CA GLY A 44 4.07 3.81 4.94
C GLY A 44 4.36 2.63 4.04
N ASP A 45 5.25 1.74 4.49
CA ASP A 45 5.72 0.58 3.74
C ASP A 45 6.15 0.94 2.31
N LEU A 46 6.96 2.01 2.20
CA LEU A 46 7.51 2.42 0.91
C LEU A 46 8.39 1.32 0.31
N LEU A 47 9.22 0.69 1.15
CA LEU A 47 10.07 -0.43 0.75
C LEU A 47 9.49 -1.76 1.25
N HIS A 48 9.81 -2.84 0.54
CA HIS A 48 9.31 -4.16 0.89
C HIS A 48 10.19 -4.91 1.91
N ASN A 49 11.47 -4.58 1.99
CA ASN A 49 12.44 -5.27 2.85
C ASN A 49 12.86 -4.38 4.02
N HIS A 50 13.08 -4.97 5.19
CA HIS A 50 13.51 -4.28 6.40
C HIS A 50 15.01 -3.90 6.38
N GLU A 51 15.90 -4.79 6.82
CA GLU A 51 17.31 -4.49 7.08
C GLU A 51 18.18 -4.28 5.83
N ARG A 52 17.85 -4.98 4.73
CA ARG A 52 18.68 -4.98 3.51
C ARG A 52 18.00 -4.18 2.43
N LEU A 53 18.36 -2.92 2.34
CA LEU A 53 17.82 -2.00 1.36
C LEU A 53 18.57 -2.12 0.04
N HIS A 54 17.83 -2.27 -1.05
CA HIS A 54 18.41 -2.26 -2.38
C HIS A 54 18.43 -0.83 -2.92
N THR A 55 19.60 -0.35 -3.33
CA THR A 55 19.82 1.05 -3.75
C THR A 55 18.83 1.53 -4.82
N ILE A 56 18.52 0.70 -5.83
CA ILE A 56 17.58 1.11 -6.89
C ILE A 56 16.15 1.25 -6.34
N ALA A 57 15.71 0.32 -5.49
CA ALA A 57 14.39 0.40 -4.86
C ALA A 57 14.30 1.64 -3.96
N MET A 58 15.35 1.92 -3.18
CA MET A 58 15.43 3.10 -2.33
C MET A 58 15.39 4.40 -3.15
N ASN A 59 16.12 4.46 -4.28
CA ASN A 59 16.08 5.62 -5.16
C ASN A 59 14.68 5.86 -5.73
N LYS A 60 13.93 4.78 -6.06
CA LYS A 60 12.54 4.90 -6.53
C LYS A 60 11.59 5.34 -5.41
N ALA A 61 11.82 4.94 -4.16
CA ALA A 61 11.08 5.45 -3.01
C ALA A 61 11.33 6.94 -2.80
N TYR A 62 12.58 7.40 -2.88
CA TYR A 62 12.92 8.81 -2.86
C TYR A 62 12.27 9.59 -4.01
N GLU A 63 12.26 9.03 -5.22
CA GLU A 63 11.61 9.63 -6.38
C GLU A 63 10.10 9.80 -6.16
N LEU A 64 9.43 8.80 -5.59
CA LEU A 64 8.01 8.88 -5.24
C LEU A 64 7.74 10.06 -4.28
N VAL A 65 8.43 10.09 -3.15
CA VAL A 65 8.24 11.16 -2.15
C VAL A 65 8.59 12.54 -2.74
N ASN A 66 9.68 12.62 -3.51
CA ASN A 66 10.10 13.88 -4.13
C ASN A 66 9.05 14.43 -5.11
N ASN A 67 8.47 13.59 -5.96
CA ASN A 67 7.43 14.03 -6.88
C ASN A 67 6.15 14.49 -6.14
N MET A 68 5.76 13.79 -5.09
CA MET A 68 4.58 14.15 -4.31
C MET A 68 4.77 15.47 -3.54
N ARG A 69 5.90 15.69 -2.87
CA ARG A 69 6.18 16.92 -2.13
C ARG A 69 6.29 18.18 -3.01
N LEU A 70 6.62 18.03 -4.30
CA LEU A 70 6.63 19.11 -5.27
C LEU A 70 5.22 19.56 -5.69
N ILE A 71 4.20 18.71 -5.45
CA ILE A 71 2.81 19.02 -5.78
C ILE A 71 2.06 19.56 -4.55
N ALA A 72 2.20 18.91 -3.37
CA ALA A 72 1.57 19.34 -2.14
C ALA A 72 2.40 18.91 -0.91
N LYS A 73 2.12 19.52 0.25
CA LYS A 73 2.72 19.09 1.53
C LYS A 73 2.43 17.60 1.74
N THR A 74 3.49 16.80 1.89
CA THR A 74 3.43 15.35 1.92
C THR A 74 3.81 14.82 3.29
N TYR A 75 2.91 14.04 3.90
CA TYR A 75 3.14 13.27 5.12
C TYR A 75 3.46 11.84 4.74
N VAL A 76 4.58 11.32 5.21
CA VAL A 76 5.02 9.95 4.97
C VAL A 76 5.02 9.22 6.30
N LEU A 77 4.07 8.32 6.50
CA LEU A 77 4.04 7.49 7.70
C LEU A 77 5.19 6.48 7.64
N VAL A 78 5.81 6.20 8.77
CA VAL A 78 6.76 5.09 8.86
C VAL A 78 5.97 3.80 9.07
N GLY A 79 5.96 2.92 8.07
CA GLY A 79 5.33 1.61 8.15
C GLY A 79 6.24 0.57 8.80
N ASN A 80 5.73 -0.63 9.06
CA ASN A 80 6.52 -1.68 9.71
C ASN A 80 7.70 -2.15 8.85
N HIS A 81 7.57 -2.16 7.51
CA HIS A 81 8.67 -2.50 6.60
C HIS A 81 9.71 -1.37 6.46
N ASP A 82 9.40 -0.17 6.85
CA ASP A 82 10.34 0.96 6.81
C ASP A 82 11.26 0.99 8.03
N TYR A 83 10.88 0.36 9.13
CA TYR A 83 11.72 0.14 10.30
C TYR A 83 12.72 -1.00 10.10
N ILE A 84 13.72 -1.06 10.97
CA ILE A 84 14.71 -2.17 10.98
C ILE A 84 14.06 -3.54 11.30
N GLN A 85 12.91 -3.54 11.98
CA GLN A 85 12.09 -4.74 12.30
C GLN A 85 10.74 -4.34 12.94
N ASN A 86 9.77 -5.26 12.99
CA ASN A 86 8.38 -5.00 13.36
C ASN A 86 8.12 -4.66 14.85
N GLN A 87 9.11 -4.78 15.74
CA GLN A 87 8.95 -4.51 17.18
C GLN A 87 9.35 -3.08 17.57
N GLN A 88 9.59 -2.22 16.58
CA GLN A 88 9.92 -0.82 16.82
C GLN A 88 8.70 -0.05 17.32
N TYR A 89 8.93 0.92 18.21
CA TYR A 89 7.89 1.77 18.78
C TYR A 89 8.37 3.20 18.88
N LEU A 90 7.74 4.11 18.13
CA LEU A 90 7.99 5.55 18.11
C LEU A 90 9.50 5.89 18.10
N THR A 91 10.24 5.34 17.15
CA THR A 91 11.69 5.46 17.06
C THR A 91 12.13 6.02 15.71
N GLU A 92 13.33 6.60 15.69
CA GLU A 92 13.99 7.08 14.47
C GLU A 92 14.80 5.99 13.75
N ASN A 93 14.69 4.71 14.16
CA ASN A 93 15.40 3.59 13.55
C ASN A 93 14.74 3.13 12.25
N HIS A 94 14.69 4.02 11.27
CA HIS A 94 14.18 3.79 9.91
C HIS A 94 15.06 4.49 8.88
N TRP A 95 14.91 4.13 7.60
CA TRP A 95 15.76 4.61 6.52
C TRP A 95 15.43 6.03 6.00
N MET A 96 14.30 6.60 6.40
CA MET A 96 13.76 7.85 5.84
C MET A 96 14.29 9.13 6.49
N ASN A 97 15.23 9.06 7.45
CA ASN A 97 15.68 10.22 8.22
C ASN A 97 16.24 11.38 7.37
N SER A 98 16.91 11.06 6.24
CA SER A 98 17.44 12.10 5.34
C SER A 98 16.34 12.96 4.68
N MET A 99 15.12 12.42 4.55
CA MET A 99 14.00 13.15 3.96
C MET A 99 13.34 14.14 4.94
N LYS A 100 13.66 14.10 6.24
CA LYS A 100 13.19 15.07 7.23
C LYS A 100 13.68 16.50 6.92
N GLU A 101 14.79 16.61 6.19
CA GLU A 101 15.37 17.90 5.76
C GLU A 101 14.74 18.44 4.46
N TRP A 102 13.78 17.72 3.88
CA TRP A 102 13.15 18.14 2.63
C TRP A 102 11.97 19.09 2.88
N ASP A 103 11.95 20.20 2.16
CA ASP A 103 10.80 21.11 2.15
C ASP A 103 9.51 20.37 1.76
N ASN A 104 8.39 20.77 2.33
CA ASN A 104 7.08 20.17 2.10
C ASN A 104 6.99 18.66 2.41
N THR A 105 7.90 18.13 3.23
CA THR A 105 7.92 16.72 3.61
C THR A 105 7.88 16.57 5.12
N ILE A 106 6.99 15.75 5.65
CA ILE A 106 6.96 15.38 7.06
C ILE A 106 7.07 13.86 7.14
N ILE A 107 8.17 13.37 7.69
CA ILE A 107 8.32 11.95 8.03
C ILE A 107 7.68 11.75 9.40
N VAL A 108 6.66 10.91 9.43
CA VAL A 108 5.87 10.63 10.64
C VAL A 108 6.44 9.39 11.32
N ASP A 109 7.38 9.58 12.24
CA ASP A 109 7.97 8.55 13.10
C ASP A 109 7.57 8.69 14.58
N LYS A 110 6.78 9.70 14.86
CA LYS A 110 6.09 9.94 16.13
C LYS A 110 4.67 10.42 15.86
N VAL A 111 3.80 10.33 16.84
CA VAL A 111 2.44 10.86 16.71
C VAL A 111 2.49 12.37 16.61
N LEU A 112 1.75 12.92 15.66
CA LEU A 112 1.64 14.37 15.48
C LEU A 112 0.22 14.78 15.11
N THR A 113 -0.14 16.01 15.46
CA THR A 113 -1.42 16.64 15.13
C THR A 113 -1.19 17.86 14.25
N GLU A 114 -2.02 18.02 13.24
CA GLU A 114 -2.07 19.22 12.38
C GLU A 114 -3.50 19.67 12.19
N THR A 115 -3.71 20.99 12.18
CA THR A 115 -5.02 21.57 11.83
C THR A 115 -4.91 22.19 10.44
N ILE A 116 -5.66 21.63 9.49
CA ILE A 116 -5.67 22.07 8.09
C ILE A 116 -7.06 22.55 7.74
N ARG A 117 -7.20 23.84 7.46
CA ARG A 117 -8.48 24.50 7.15
C ARG A 117 -9.61 24.22 8.13
N GLY A 118 -9.26 24.02 9.42
CA GLY A 118 -10.18 23.73 10.51
C GLY A 118 -10.46 22.26 10.76
N GLU A 119 -9.92 21.35 9.93
CA GLU A 119 -9.96 19.91 10.22
C GLU A 119 -8.73 19.51 11.03
N LYS A 120 -8.94 18.92 12.19
CA LYS A 120 -7.88 18.37 13.04
C LYS A 120 -7.52 16.97 12.58
N LEU A 121 -6.31 16.80 12.12
CA LEU A 121 -5.81 15.55 11.58
C LEU A 121 -4.67 15.03 12.45
N VAL A 122 -4.71 13.75 12.77
CA VAL A 122 -3.66 13.07 13.54
C VAL A 122 -2.94 12.08 12.62
N PHE A 123 -1.63 12.01 12.73
CA PHE A 123 -0.78 11.11 11.94
C PHE A 123 0.02 10.22 12.88
N VAL A 124 -0.03 8.91 12.66
CA VAL A 124 0.56 7.91 13.54
C VAL A 124 1.39 6.94 12.70
N PRO A 125 2.68 6.74 13.03
CA PRO A 125 3.48 5.70 12.37
C PRO A 125 3.01 4.32 12.83
N TYR A 126 3.55 3.26 12.22
CA TYR A 126 3.34 1.91 12.70
C TYR A 126 3.81 1.75 14.15
N VAL A 127 2.99 1.13 14.95
CA VAL A 127 3.35 0.60 16.28
C VAL A 127 2.89 -0.86 16.39
N PRO A 128 3.58 -1.70 17.19
CA PRO A 128 3.16 -3.09 17.38
C PRO A 128 1.70 -3.19 17.85
N PRO A 129 0.94 -4.21 17.40
CA PRO A 129 -0.44 -4.43 17.82
C PRO A 129 -0.61 -4.38 19.34
N GLY A 130 -1.70 -3.79 19.80
CA GLY A 130 -2.02 -3.56 21.23
C GLY A 130 -1.38 -2.30 21.83
N ARG A 131 -0.62 -1.51 21.04
CA ARG A 131 0.04 -0.28 21.50
C ARG A 131 -0.45 0.98 20.81
N PHE A 132 -1.48 0.90 19.99
CA PHE A 132 -1.94 2.04 19.19
C PHE A 132 -2.52 3.17 20.07
N GLU A 133 -3.38 2.84 21.03
CA GLU A 133 -3.92 3.83 21.96
C GLU A 133 -2.85 4.40 22.89
N GLU A 134 -1.85 3.60 23.30
CA GLU A 134 -0.66 4.08 24.02
C GLU A 134 0.12 5.13 23.20
N ALA A 135 0.29 4.88 21.90
CA ALA A 135 0.96 5.84 21.03
C ALA A 135 0.15 7.14 20.89
N LEU A 136 -1.15 7.05 20.68
CA LEU A 136 -2.05 8.21 20.65
C LEU A 136 -2.01 8.99 21.96
N GLY A 137 -1.89 8.31 23.10
CA GLY A 137 -1.77 8.91 24.44
C GLY A 137 -0.52 9.80 24.62
N THR A 138 0.45 9.76 23.69
CA THR A 138 1.57 10.73 23.67
C THR A 138 1.13 12.17 23.37
N LEU A 139 -0.10 12.33 22.85
CA LEU A 139 -0.79 13.62 22.67
C LEU A 139 -1.83 13.90 23.77
N ASP A 140 -1.73 13.24 24.90
CA ASP A 140 -2.79 13.23 25.92
C ASP A 140 -4.15 12.82 25.28
N ASP A 141 -5.21 13.59 25.50
CA ASP A 141 -6.53 13.34 24.89
C ASP A 141 -6.81 14.14 23.62
N GLU A 142 -5.83 14.86 23.08
CA GLU A 142 -6.02 15.75 21.93
C GLU A 142 -6.44 15.02 20.64
N TRP A 143 -6.15 13.72 20.52
CA TRP A 143 -6.52 12.92 19.36
C TRP A 143 -8.01 12.56 19.33
N LYS A 144 -8.73 12.63 20.46
CA LYS A 144 -10.11 12.16 20.59
C LYS A 144 -11.13 13.01 19.82
N ASP A 145 -10.83 14.27 19.58
CA ASP A 145 -11.67 15.18 18.79
C ASP A 145 -11.16 15.36 17.35
N ALA A 146 -10.25 14.50 16.89
CA ALA A 146 -9.74 14.56 15.53
C ALA A 146 -10.83 14.24 14.49
N SER A 147 -10.81 14.96 13.38
CA SER A 147 -11.64 14.64 12.20
C SER A 147 -11.25 13.29 11.58
N CYS A 148 -9.94 12.97 11.62
CA CYS A 148 -9.40 11.71 11.13
C CYS A 148 -8.02 11.43 11.71
N ILE A 149 -7.73 10.15 11.88
CA ILE A 149 -6.41 9.61 12.20
C ILE A 149 -5.87 8.86 10.99
N PHE A 150 -4.75 9.31 10.45
CA PHE A 150 -4.00 8.60 9.41
C PHE A 150 -2.97 7.70 10.09
N ALA A 151 -3.01 6.41 9.80
CA ALA A 151 -2.21 5.42 10.52
C ALA A 151 -1.62 4.35 9.58
N HIS A 152 -0.72 3.55 10.12
CA HIS A 152 -0.25 2.32 9.52
C HIS A 152 -0.44 1.18 10.53
N GLN A 153 -1.70 0.75 10.73
CA GLN A 153 -2.06 -0.06 11.89
C GLN A 153 -2.98 -1.23 11.56
N GLU A 154 -2.80 -2.33 12.29
CA GLU A 154 -3.71 -3.47 12.30
C GLU A 154 -4.84 -3.23 13.31
N ILE A 155 -6.08 -3.09 12.83
CA ILE A 155 -7.26 -2.95 13.68
C ILE A 155 -8.02 -4.29 13.70
N ALA A 156 -8.45 -4.72 14.87
CA ALA A 156 -9.19 -5.96 15.06
C ALA A 156 -10.41 -6.04 14.11
N GLY A 157 -10.63 -7.21 13.51
CA GLY A 157 -11.69 -7.42 12.52
C GLY A 157 -11.29 -7.15 11.06
N CYS A 158 -10.12 -6.56 10.78
CA CYS A 158 -9.62 -6.44 9.42
C CYS A 158 -9.24 -7.82 8.85
N LYS A 159 -9.29 -7.94 7.52
CA LYS A 159 -8.95 -9.19 6.81
C LYS A 159 -7.56 -9.09 6.20
N MET A 160 -6.70 -10.03 6.54
CA MET A 160 -5.38 -10.26 5.96
C MET A 160 -5.44 -11.52 5.09
N GLY A 161 -5.86 -11.37 3.83
CA GLY A 161 -6.16 -12.51 2.97
C GLY A 161 -7.34 -13.33 3.50
N ALA A 162 -7.12 -14.57 3.91
CA ALA A 162 -8.14 -15.46 4.48
C ALA A 162 -8.31 -15.33 6.01
N ILE A 163 -7.39 -14.64 6.67
CA ILE A 163 -7.36 -14.50 8.13
C ILE A 163 -8.06 -13.21 8.53
N VAL A 164 -8.90 -13.27 9.56
CA VAL A 164 -9.47 -12.09 10.22
C VAL A 164 -8.61 -11.80 11.44
N SER A 165 -8.14 -10.57 11.57
CA SER A 165 -7.33 -10.14 12.69
C SER A 165 -8.13 -10.19 14.00
N ILE A 166 -7.55 -10.85 15.01
CA ILE A 166 -8.02 -10.87 16.39
C ILE A 166 -6.99 -10.21 17.34
N GLU A 167 -5.75 -10.08 16.89
CA GLU A 167 -4.62 -9.52 17.64
C GLU A 167 -4.50 -8.00 17.45
N GLY A 168 -5.13 -7.44 16.43
CA GLY A 168 -5.12 -6.01 16.15
C GLY A 168 -5.76 -5.17 17.27
N ASP A 169 -5.47 -3.88 17.27
CA ASP A 169 -6.02 -2.96 18.25
C ASP A 169 -7.54 -2.85 18.12
N LYS A 170 -8.24 -2.86 19.25
CA LYS A 170 -9.69 -2.62 19.29
C LYS A 170 -9.96 -1.13 19.10
N TRP A 171 -10.90 -0.79 18.23
CA TRP A 171 -11.25 0.60 17.96
C TRP A 171 -12.73 0.86 18.23
N PRO A 172 -13.11 1.60 19.29
CA PRO A 172 -14.50 1.94 19.60
C PRO A 172 -15.19 2.74 18.47
N LEU A 173 -16.49 2.56 18.30
CA LEU A 173 -17.26 3.24 17.23
C LEU A 173 -17.43 4.74 17.47
N ASP A 174 -17.30 5.20 18.70
CA ASP A 174 -17.36 6.59 19.11
C ASP A 174 -16.01 7.32 19.01
N TYR A 175 -14.94 6.58 18.67
CA TYR A 175 -13.62 7.16 18.41
C TYR A 175 -13.54 7.75 17.00
N PRO A 176 -12.55 8.63 16.71
CA PRO A 176 -12.35 9.24 15.42
C PRO A 176 -12.25 8.24 14.27
N HIS A 177 -12.50 8.69 13.05
CA HIS A 177 -12.25 7.88 11.86
C HIS A 177 -10.76 7.57 11.70
N ILE A 178 -10.45 6.32 11.33
CA ILE A 178 -9.11 5.89 10.91
C ILE A 178 -9.10 5.67 9.40
N VAL A 179 -8.08 6.21 8.75
CA VAL A 179 -7.66 5.84 7.38
C VAL A 179 -6.25 5.26 7.48
N SER A 180 -6.09 3.97 7.17
CA SER A 180 -4.84 3.26 7.46
C SER A 180 -4.24 2.55 6.25
N GLY A 181 -2.91 2.46 6.24
CA GLY A 181 -2.11 1.48 5.50
C GLY A 181 -2.03 0.14 6.23
N HIS A 182 -0.98 -0.63 5.99
CA HIS A 182 -0.68 -1.94 6.55
C HIS A 182 -1.50 -3.10 5.94
N ILE A 183 -2.77 -2.90 5.66
CA ILE A 183 -3.63 -3.94 5.12
C ILE A 183 -3.79 -3.76 3.61
N HIS A 184 -3.23 -4.68 2.83
CA HIS A 184 -3.12 -4.56 1.36
C HIS A 184 -4.46 -4.67 0.63
N SER A 185 -5.52 -5.14 1.28
CA SER A 185 -6.84 -5.26 0.69
C SER A 185 -7.72 -4.07 1.07
N ARG A 186 -8.28 -3.37 0.07
CA ARG A 186 -9.27 -2.33 0.30
C ARG A 186 -10.46 -2.89 1.08
N GLN A 187 -10.74 -2.34 2.27
CA GLN A 187 -11.83 -2.76 3.12
C GLN A 187 -12.27 -1.70 4.13
N THR A 188 -13.47 -1.89 4.67
CA THR A 188 -14.05 -1.11 5.77
C THR A 188 -14.54 -2.11 6.82
N PRO A 189 -13.66 -2.56 7.74
CA PRO A 189 -14.03 -3.58 8.73
C PRO A 189 -15.12 -3.09 9.68
N GLN A 190 -15.16 -1.79 9.95
CA GLN A 190 -16.22 -1.14 10.72
C GLN A 190 -16.42 0.32 10.25
N PRO A 191 -17.53 1.00 10.59
CA PRO A 191 -17.90 2.29 10.02
C PRO A 191 -16.85 3.39 10.13
N ASN A 192 -16.05 3.42 11.20
CA ASN A 192 -15.01 4.41 11.45
C ASN A 192 -13.58 3.91 11.16
N VAL A 193 -13.41 2.79 10.42
CA VAL A 193 -12.09 2.28 10.02
C VAL A 193 -12.09 1.96 8.52
N TYR A 194 -11.20 2.61 7.78
CA TYR A 194 -11.05 2.44 6.34
C TYR A 194 -9.60 2.13 5.97
N TYR A 195 -9.42 1.09 5.15
CA TYR A 195 -8.18 0.74 4.48
C TYR A 195 -8.32 0.94 2.98
N SER A 196 -7.44 1.75 2.38
CA SER A 196 -7.39 1.90 0.92
C SER A 196 -6.86 0.64 0.22
N GLY A 197 -6.10 -0.16 0.96
CA GLY A 197 -5.27 -1.21 0.42
C GLY A 197 -3.99 -0.67 -0.22
N SER A 198 -3.13 -1.56 -0.71
CA SER A 198 -1.92 -1.18 -1.41
C SER A 198 -2.21 -0.47 -2.74
N ALA A 199 -1.36 0.51 -3.10
CA ALA A 199 -1.50 1.30 -4.33
C ALA A 199 -1.41 0.47 -5.60
N MET A 200 -0.74 -0.68 -5.54
CA MET A 200 -0.63 -1.66 -6.63
C MET A 200 -0.73 -3.09 -6.10
N GLN A 201 -1.03 -4.05 -6.98
CA GLN A 201 -1.08 -5.47 -6.60
C GLN A 201 0.35 -6.00 -6.37
N LEU A 202 0.66 -6.45 -5.15
CA LEU A 202 2.00 -6.86 -4.77
C LEU A 202 2.30 -8.31 -5.11
N ALA A 203 1.34 -9.21 -4.93
CA ALA A 203 1.51 -10.63 -5.19
C ALA A 203 0.37 -11.23 -6.02
N PHE A 204 0.64 -12.40 -6.65
CA PHE A 204 -0.39 -13.20 -7.28
C PHE A 204 -1.35 -13.75 -6.22
N GLY A 205 -2.65 -13.57 -6.44
CA GLY A 205 -3.70 -14.03 -5.53
C GLY A 205 -4.22 -12.98 -4.56
N GLU A 206 -3.55 -11.81 -4.47
CA GLU A 206 -4.07 -10.68 -3.71
C GLU A 206 -5.27 -10.00 -4.39
N SER A 207 -5.91 -9.10 -3.66
CA SER A 207 -7.00 -8.27 -4.17
C SER A 207 -6.61 -7.57 -5.48
N LYS A 208 -7.54 -7.57 -6.42
CA LYS A 208 -7.39 -6.82 -7.69
C LYS A 208 -7.91 -5.38 -7.57
N LYS A 209 -8.46 -5.01 -6.42
CA LYS A 209 -8.96 -3.66 -6.15
C LYS A 209 -7.84 -2.84 -5.49
N ASN A 210 -6.94 -2.32 -6.32
CA ASN A 210 -5.90 -1.39 -5.91
C ASN A 210 -6.33 0.01 -6.35
N ILE A 211 -6.40 0.93 -5.40
CA ILE A 211 -6.92 2.28 -5.61
C ILE A 211 -6.08 3.32 -4.88
N ILE A 212 -6.20 4.54 -5.31
CA ILE A 212 -5.76 5.73 -4.56
C ILE A 212 -7.02 6.38 -3.99
N ALA A 213 -7.01 6.70 -2.70
CA ALA A 213 -8.15 7.34 -2.07
C ALA A 213 -8.01 8.86 -2.15
N CYS A 214 -9.02 9.52 -2.74
CA CYS A 214 -9.15 10.97 -2.74
C CYS A 214 -10.20 11.33 -1.69
N LEU A 215 -9.76 11.83 -0.55
CA LEU A 215 -10.61 12.14 0.60
C LEU A 215 -10.95 13.63 0.61
N LEU A 216 -12.24 13.93 0.70
CA LEU A 216 -12.74 15.30 0.83
C LEU A 216 -13.35 15.47 2.22
N PHE A 217 -12.68 16.21 3.10
CA PHE A 217 -13.16 16.51 4.45
C PHE A 217 -13.95 17.80 4.49
N ASN A 218 -15.06 17.78 5.27
CA ASN A 218 -15.86 18.93 5.57
C ASN A 218 -16.53 18.76 6.95
N ASN A 219 -16.15 19.58 7.93
CA ASN A 219 -16.69 19.57 9.29
C ASN A 219 -16.67 18.16 9.93
N GLY A 220 -15.51 17.52 9.97
CA GLY A 220 -15.30 16.21 10.61
C GLY A 220 -15.87 15.01 9.84
N LYS A 221 -16.41 15.22 8.64
CA LYS A 221 -16.90 14.15 7.77
C LYS A 221 -16.09 14.13 6.49
N PHE A 222 -15.90 12.95 5.92
CA PHE A 222 -15.25 12.85 4.61
C PHE A 222 -16.04 12.00 3.63
N VAL A 223 -15.88 12.35 2.36
CA VAL A 223 -16.29 11.55 1.21
C VAL A 223 -15.04 10.99 0.56
N ASN A 224 -15.07 9.72 0.21
CA ASN A 224 -13.96 9.03 -0.43
C ASN A 224 -14.27 8.73 -1.89
N ASP A 225 -13.48 9.31 -2.80
CA ASP A 225 -13.45 8.98 -4.22
C ASP A 225 -12.26 8.03 -4.48
N GLU A 226 -12.55 6.78 -4.85
CA GLU A 226 -11.56 5.74 -5.06
C GLU A 226 -11.13 5.69 -6.53
N VAL A 227 -9.89 6.08 -6.81
CA VAL A 227 -9.36 6.12 -8.17
C VAL A 227 -8.51 4.87 -8.46
N ASP A 228 -8.95 4.06 -9.42
CA ASP A 228 -8.15 2.97 -9.98
C ASP A 228 -7.20 3.51 -11.05
N LEU A 229 -5.90 3.44 -10.80
CA LEU A 229 -4.87 3.89 -11.73
C LEU A 229 -4.70 2.96 -12.94
N LYS A 230 -5.45 1.85 -13.03
CA LYS A 230 -5.39 0.87 -14.13
C LYS A 230 -3.99 0.24 -14.34
N LEU A 231 -3.27 0.03 -13.25
CA LEU A 231 -1.96 -0.62 -13.29
C LEU A 231 -2.06 -2.06 -13.81
N PRO A 232 -0.97 -2.63 -14.38
CA PRO A 232 -0.93 -4.02 -14.77
C PRO A 232 -1.30 -4.97 -13.62
N ARG A 233 -2.18 -5.95 -13.88
CA ARG A 233 -2.66 -6.89 -12.88
C ARG A 233 -1.85 -8.18 -12.87
N LYS A 234 -1.79 -8.85 -11.73
CA LYS A 234 -1.22 -10.19 -11.58
C LYS A 234 -2.35 -11.22 -11.63
N ARG A 235 -2.43 -11.98 -12.73
CA ARG A 235 -3.50 -12.95 -12.98
C ARG A 235 -2.99 -14.38 -12.85
N ILE A 236 -3.76 -15.25 -12.19
CA ILE A 236 -3.50 -16.69 -12.14
C ILE A 236 -4.47 -17.38 -13.10
N VAL A 237 -3.92 -18.21 -13.96
CA VAL A 237 -4.67 -19.12 -14.84
C VAL A 237 -4.40 -20.53 -14.34
N TYR A 238 -5.47 -21.25 -14.01
CA TYR A 238 -5.40 -22.66 -13.62
C TYR A 238 -5.82 -23.51 -14.81
N MET A 239 -5.06 -24.55 -15.13
CA MET A 239 -5.39 -25.47 -16.21
C MET A 239 -4.73 -26.83 -15.98
N ASP A 240 -5.23 -27.85 -16.66
CA ASP A 240 -4.55 -29.13 -16.72
C ASP A 240 -3.34 -29.07 -17.68
N VAL A 241 -2.37 -29.93 -17.43
CA VAL A 241 -1.19 -30.08 -18.27
C VAL A 241 -1.59 -30.44 -19.71
N GLU A 242 -2.66 -31.22 -19.90
CA GLU A 242 -3.14 -31.63 -21.22
C GLU A 242 -3.69 -30.48 -22.05
N ASP A 243 -4.25 -29.45 -21.40
CA ASP A 243 -4.81 -28.26 -22.07
C ASP A 243 -3.75 -27.23 -22.46
N MET A 244 -2.50 -27.43 -22.06
CA MET A 244 -1.42 -26.46 -22.27
C MET A 244 -1.19 -26.09 -23.74
N ASP A 245 -1.40 -27.05 -24.66
CA ASP A 245 -1.22 -26.81 -26.09
C ASP A 245 -2.33 -25.93 -26.70
N GLU A 246 -3.50 -25.87 -26.09
CA GLU A 246 -4.61 -25.02 -26.50
C GLU A 246 -4.51 -23.60 -25.89
N TYR A 247 -3.72 -23.43 -24.85
CA TYR A 247 -3.60 -22.12 -24.18
C TYR A 247 -3.02 -21.06 -25.13
N ASN A 248 -3.74 -19.96 -25.27
CA ASN A 248 -3.30 -18.76 -25.94
C ASN A 248 -3.08 -17.64 -24.93
N GLN A 249 -1.82 -17.14 -24.87
CA GLN A 249 -1.49 -16.03 -24.00
C GLN A 249 -2.25 -14.77 -24.46
N PRO A 250 -3.03 -14.13 -23.59
CA PRO A 250 -3.70 -12.89 -23.94
C PRO A 250 -2.68 -11.77 -24.20
N ASN A 251 -2.97 -10.93 -25.19
CA ASN A 251 -2.20 -9.71 -25.44
C ASN A 251 -2.58 -8.65 -24.41
N THR A 252 -1.83 -8.55 -23.33
CA THR A 252 -2.11 -7.66 -22.19
C THR A 252 -0.80 -7.28 -21.50
N GLU A 253 -0.80 -6.13 -20.83
CA GLU A 253 0.30 -5.73 -19.94
C GLU A 253 0.28 -6.49 -18.59
N ASP A 254 -0.78 -7.27 -18.33
CA ASP A 254 -0.91 -8.03 -17.10
C ASP A 254 0.17 -9.11 -16.98
N LYS A 255 0.65 -9.31 -15.75
CA LYS A 255 1.56 -10.41 -15.42
C LYS A 255 0.78 -11.69 -15.22
N ILE A 256 1.14 -12.73 -15.95
CA ILE A 256 0.41 -14.00 -15.94
C ILE A 256 1.21 -15.07 -15.21
N LYS A 257 0.54 -15.77 -14.31
CA LYS A 257 1.01 -17.02 -13.70
C LYS A 257 0.10 -18.15 -14.14
N VAL A 258 0.64 -19.11 -14.85
CA VAL A 258 -0.06 -20.35 -15.21
C VAL A 258 0.27 -21.41 -14.16
N THR A 259 -0.75 -21.94 -13.52
CA THR A 259 -0.62 -23.04 -12.54
C THR A 259 -1.19 -24.30 -13.19
N LEU A 260 -0.31 -25.26 -13.45
CA LEU A 260 -0.62 -26.52 -14.09
C LEU A 260 -0.86 -27.60 -13.05
N SER A 261 -1.87 -28.44 -13.29
CA SER A 261 -2.17 -29.68 -12.56
C SER A 261 -2.15 -30.88 -13.50
N GLY A 262 -2.14 -32.11 -12.99
CA GLY A 262 -2.20 -33.32 -13.77
C GLY A 262 -0.94 -34.16 -13.72
N ASN A 263 -0.53 -34.79 -14.83
CA ASN A 263 0.56 -35.72 -14.88
C ASN A 263 1.94 -35.02 -14.88
N TYR A 264 2.80 -35.32 -13.92
CA TYR A 264 4.10 -34.68 -13.77
C TYR A 264 5.09 -35.03 -14.92
N GLU A 265 5.01 -36.25 -15.49
CA GLU A 265 5.87 -36.62 -16.63
C GLU A 265 5.47 -35.86 -17.90
N GLN A 266 4.17 -35.63 -18.10
CA GLN A 266 3.68 -34.74 -19.16
C GLN A 266 4.19 -33.30 -18.95
N PHE A 267 4.16 -32.79 -17.72
CA PHE A 267 4.73 -31.46 -17.43
C PHE A 267 6.23 -31.38 -17.74
N LYS A 268 7.01 -32.42 -17.40
CA LYS A 268 8.43 -32.49 -17.81
C LYS A 268 8.61 -32.45 -19.32
N ALA A 269 7.75 -33.14 -20.07
CA ALA A 269 7.77 -33.13 -21.52
C ALA A 269 7.46 -31.75 -22.10
N ILE A 270 6.41 -31.08 -21.57
CA ILE A 270 5.97 -29.75 -21.99
C ILE A 270 7.07 -28.70 -21.82
N LYS A 271 7.88 -28.77 -20.77
CA LYS A 271 9.03 -27.86 -20.57
C LYS A 271 10.01 -27.82 -21.74
N LYS A 272 10.07 -28.89 -22.53
CA LYS A 272 10.95 -28.99 -23.70
C LYS A 272 10.36 -28.38 -24.96
N THR A 273 9.04 -28.09 -24.96
CA THR A 273 8.32 -27.56 -26.11
C THR A 273 8.73 -26.12 -26.45
N LYS A 274 8.60 -25.76 -27.74
CA LYS A 274 8.82 -24.38 -28.20
C LYS A 274 7.82 -23.42 -27.54
N LYS A 275 6.57 -23.85 -27.33
CA LYS A 275 5.50 -23.08 -26.73
C LYS A 275 5.83 -22.70 -25.28
N TYR A 276 6.20 -23.67 -24.45
CA TYR A 276 6.62 -23.41 -23.07
C TYR A 276 7.78 -22.41 -23.00
N LYS A 277 8.82 -22.66 -23.80
CA LYS A 277 10.00 -21.78 -23.85
C LYS A 277 9.64 -20.35 -24.26
N LYS A 278 8.70 -20.20 -25.22
CA LYS A 278 8.19 -18.89 -25.64
C LYS A 278 7.46 -18.22 -24.50
N MET A 279 6.54 -18.90 -23.81
CA MET A 279 5.81 -18.35 -22.66
C MET A 279 6.75 -17.83 -21.57
N ILE A 280 7.77 -18.61 -21.21
CA ILE A 280 8.78 -18.18 -20.22
C ILE A 280 9.53 -16.93 -20.70
N LYS A 281 9.91 -16.91 -21.99
CA LYS A 281 10.57 -15.75 -22.61
C LYS A 281 9.67 -14.51 -22.60
N ASP A 282 8.38 -14.69 -22.78
CA ASP A 282 7.36 -13.64 -22.77
C ASP A 282 6.94 -13.24 -21.33
N GLY A 283 7.65 -13.73 -20.30
CA GLY A 283 7.48 -13.35 -18.88
C GLY A 283 6.37 -14.08 -18.13
N VAL A 284 5.75 -15.12 -18.72
CA VAL A 284 4.75 -15.93 -18.02
C VAL A 284 5.43 -16.81 -16.97
N LYS A 285 4.95 -16.73 -15.73
CA LYS A 285 5.37 -17.63 -14.66
C LYS A 285 4.59 -18.93 -14.76
N VAL A 286 5.26 -20.06 -15.00
CA VAL A 286 4.61 -21.37 -15.04
C VAL A 286 5.01 -22.20 -13.81
N VAL A 287 4.03 -22.72 -13.11
CA VAL A 287 4.19 -23.53 -11.88
C VAL A 287 3.37 -24.80 -12.04
N PHE A 288 3.92 -25.93 -11.60
CA PHE A 288 3.19 -27.19 -11.44
C PHE A 288 2.79 -27.37 -9.97
N LYS A 289 1.56 -27.81 -9.73
CA LYS A 289 1.00 -27.99 -8.39
C LYS A 289 0.51 -29.43 -8.19
#